data_ba4541e79f110a6a42aecce6d6b7db1d
#
_entry.id   ba4541e79f110a6a42aecce6d6b7db1d
#
_cell.length_a   1.000
_cell.length_b   1.000
_cell.length_c   1.000
_cell.angle_alpha   90.00
_cell.angle_beta   90.00
_cell.angle_gamma   90.00
#
_symmetry.space_group_name_H-M   'P 1'
#
loop_
_entity.id
_entity.type
_entity.pdbx_description
1 polymer ?
#
loop_
_entity_poly.entity_id
_entity_poly.type
_entity_poly.pdbx_seq_one_letter_code
_entity_poly.pdbx_strand_id
1 'polypeptide(L)'
;MSSVSKFADPELPGQNNTSRREFLKTSLVTSVAATAVGMAAMGESTSANAESDAKNVSIITVTGAQAAPPLRKPWKSAIATGYAPLLLREDLQNHLEILQRDIGYRYCRFHGMFNDDMAVVARRKDGSLAFRWAQVDKVLDALQRLGLRPRVELSSMPVALASGTTTIDDWQWNVTPPRDYAEWGQLVGAFARHCLDRYGLDEIAQWYYEVWNEPNINYWTGSQQDYWKLYDTSAAALKAVSPRLRVGGPVSARAEWVAEMIAHCSTKGVPLDFISTHIYLQDEWVLYPDRKGSPHKPGAFAADIVRGVRETVRRSAMPDLEVHMTEWDSVVPTPDGQQLWNLNPSSSDNVSAAATACDLALAVDGDCEVFCWWEASDVFEEGGMTQSEFSGCYGLLTLNGIPKSTFNAFRFLNRLRGGRQELKHEPLAAGCNLVATAGDGSLQVLLWYRDLSVYGVGTPQPWTGTLELPWAESAKPVLVQERITAGAGSCYETWQSLGSPQNLSPIERHLLQVHAAPEAQVFHPDAGNGQVTHNFRLLPGEVVYLELRAQGEAALPTTPLRQELAEWYAKHGAKE
;
A
#
# COMPACT_ATOMS: atom_id res chain seq x y z
N MET A 1 0.68 -43.78 -47.05
CA MET A 1 1.63 -44.78 -46.52
C MET A 1 2.71 -43.93 -45.85
N SER A 2 2.55 -43.65 -44.63
CA SER A 2 3.08 -44.18 -43.36
C SER A 2 4.58 -43.94 -43.23
N SER A 3 4.96 -43.06 -42.34
CA SER A 3 5.64 -43.50 -41.13
C SER A 3 5.84 -42.28 -40.18
N VAL A 4 5.23 -42.42 -39.03
CA VAL A 4 5.42 -41.52 -37.87
C VAL A 4 6.62 -42.05 -37.09
N SER A 5 7.67 -41.24 -36.90
CA SER A 5 8.77 -41.56 -35.99
C SER A 5 8.46 -40.94 -34.62
N LYS A 6 8.33 -41.78 -33.59
CA LYS A 6 8.27 -41.44 -32.17
C LYS A 6 9.63 -40.90 -31.71
N PHE A 7 9.64 -39.73 -31.13
CA PHE A 7 10.72 -39.31 -30.23
C PHE A 7 10.32 -39.58 -28.79
N ALA A 8 11.21 -40.23 -28.06
CA ALA A 8 11.05 -40.55 -26.64
C ALA A 8 11.43 -39.34 -25.78
N ASP A 9 10.61 -39.09 -24.77
CA ASP A 9 10.90 -38.11 -23.68
C ASP A 9 12.02 -38.66 -22.77
N PRO A 10 12.91 -37.79 -22.24
CA PRO A 10 13.80 -38.14 -21.15
C PRO A 10 13.10 -38.04 -19.80
N GLU A 11 13.18 -39.08 -19.00
CA GLU A 11 12.66 -39.18 -17.64
C GLU A 11 13.32 -38.15 -16.70
N LEU A 12 12.48 -37.35 -15.99
CA LEU A 12 12.87 -36.53 -14.86
C LEU A 12 12.67 -37.32 -13.55
N PRO A 13 13.54 -37.14 -12.53
CA PRO A 13 13.47 -37.92 -11.30
C PRO A 13 12.36 -37.45 -10.37
N GLY A 14 11.64 -38.41 -9.88
CA GLY A 14 10.62 -38.53 -8.83
C GLY A 14 10.14 -37.30 -8.10
N GLN A 15 8.95 -36.84 -8.47
CA GLN A 15 8.08 -36.06 -7.55
C GLN A 15 7.05 -37.01 -6.93
N ASN A 16 7.02 -37.06 -5.59
CA ASN A 16 5.99 -37.76 -4.83
C ASN A 16 4.64 -37.08 -5.03
N ASN A 17 3.80 -37.72 -5.82
CA ASN A 17 2.40 -37.37 -5.99
C ASN A 17 1.58 -37.76 -4.74
N THR A 18 1.46 -36.86 -3.76
CA THR A 18 0.38 -36.94 -2.77
C THR A 18 -0.90 -36.37 -3.41
N SER A 19 -1.91 -37.21 -3.54
CA SER A 19 -3.13 -36.85 -4.24
C SER A 19 -3.89 -35.74 -3.50
N ARG A 20 -4.49 -34.82 -4.26
CA ARG A 20 -5.37 -33.72 -3.82
C ARG A 20 -6.44 -34.16 -2.81
N ARG A 21 -6.76 -35.44 -2.72
CA ARG A 21 -7.70 -36.03 -1.78
C ARG A 21 -7.14 -36.22 -0.36
N GLU A 22 -5.85 -36.37 -0.18
CA GLU A 22 -5.23 -36.49 1.14
C GLU A 22 -4.96 -35.14 1.78
N PHE A 23 -4.62 -34.12 0.96
CA PHE A 23 -4.49 -32.74 1.44
C PHE A 23 -5.78 -32.19 2.02
N LEU A 24 -6.93 -32.48 1.41
CA LEU A 24 -8.25 -32.06 1.91
C LEU A 24 -8.70 -32.80 3.18
N LYS A 25 -8.20 -34.01 3.43
CA LYS A 25 -8.53 -34.76 4.65
C LYS A 25 -7.76 -34.26 5.89
N THR A 26 -6.57 -33.75 5.71
CA THR A 26 -5.73 -33.24 6.81
C THR A 26 -6.16 -31.84 7.23
N SER A 27 -6.66 -31.02 6.30
CA SER A 27 -7.13 -29.66 6.59
C SER A 27 -8.50 -29.62 7.29
N LEU A 28 -9.33 -30.67 7.15
CA LEU A 28 -10.65 -30.72 7.79
C LEU A 28 -10.63 -31.15 9.27
N VAL A 29 -9.55 -31.76 9.74
CA VAL A 29 -9.47 -32.26 11.12
C VAL A 29 -8.95 -31.20 12.10
N THR A 30 -8.25 -30.17 11.61
CA THR A 30 -7.69 -29.09 12.46
C THR A 30 -8.67 -27.93 12.67
N SER A 31 -9.66 -27.73 11.80
CA SER A 31 -10.62 -26.61 11.91
C SER A 31 -11.84 -26.91 12.78
N VAL A 32 -12.14 -28.18 13.08
CA VAL A 32 -13.30 -28.57 13.92
C VAL A 32 -12.96 -28.54 15.41
N ALA A 33 -11.69 -28.58 15.79
CA ALA A 33 -11.28 -28.55 17.21
C ALA A 33 -11.27 -27.16 17.84
N ALA A 34 -11.22 -26.09 17.04
CA ALA A 34 -11.17 -24.71 17.54
C ALA A 34 -12.55 -24.08 17.81
N THR A 35 -13.63 -24.63 17.21
CA THR A 35 -14.99 -24.06 17.34
C THR A 35 -15.80 -24.68 18.49
N ALA A 36 -15.36 -25.77 19.11
CA ALA A 36 -16.09 -26.43 20.18
C ALA A 36 -15.75 -25.96 21.61
N VAL A 37 -14.74 -25.07 21.77
CA VAL A 37 -14.35 -24.55 23.10
C VAL A 37 -14.99 -23.18 23.41
N GLY A 38 -15.62 -22.55 22.44
CA GLY A 38 -16.20 -21.20 22.59
C GLY A 38 -17.62 -21.10 23.19
N MET A 39 -18.33 -22.20 23.40
CA MET A 39 -19.75 -22.15 23.85
C MET A 39 -20.06 -22.77 25.22
N ALA A 40 -19.07 -23.20 26.00
CA ALA A 40 -19.31 -23.85 27.30
C ALA A 40 -18.84 -23.05 28.54
N ALA A 41 -18.51 -21.76 28.40
CA ALA A 41 -18.05 -20.94 29.53
C ALA A 41 -18.85 -19.61 29.67
N MET A 42 -20.18 -19.69 29.62
CA MET A 42 -21.04 -18.63 30.14
C MET A 42 -21.74 -19.13 31.42
N GLY A 43 -20.98 -19.14 32.48
CA GLY A 43 -21.50 -19.45 33.81
C GLY A 43 -20.38 -19.33 34.85
N GLU A 44 -20.45 -18.24 35.64
CA GLU A 44 -19.71 -18.02 36.88
C GLU A 44 -18.17 -17.81 36.80
N SER A 45 -17.77 -16.57 36.51
CA SER A 45 -16.51 -16.02 37.08
C SER A 45 -16.54 -14.48 37.02
N THR A 46 -17.33 -13.85 37.89
CA THR A 46 -17.45 -12.37 37.96
C THR A 46 -16.46 -11.72 38.96
N SER A 47 -15.51 -12.42 39.52
CA SER A 47 -14.58 -11.85 40.51
C SER A 47 -13.08 -11.86 40.15
N ALA A 48 -12.64 -12.64 39.15
CA ALA A 48 -11.23 -12.70 38.79
C ALA A 48 -10.84 -11.76 37.59
N ASN A 49 -11.82 -11.31 36.81
CA ASN A 49 -11.54 -10.45 35.65
C ASN A 49 -11.48 -8.95 35.98
N ALA A 50 -11.99 -8.51 37.14
CA ALA A 50 -11.99 -7.11 37.53
C ALA A 50 -10.59 -6.57 37.92
N GLU A 51 -9.66 -7.43 38.37
CA GLU A 51 -8.30 -6.99 38.72
C GLU A 51 -7.33 -6.95 37.53
N SER A 52 -7.61 -7.70 36.43
CA SER A 52 -6.78 -7.63 35.19
C SER A 52 -7.17 -6.48 34.27
N ASP A 53 -8.45 -6.09 34.28
CA ASP A 53 -8.95 -4.97 33.46
C ASP A 53 -8.45 -3.60 33.95
N ALA A 54 -8.10 -3.48 35.21
CA ALA A 54 -7.59 -2.24 35.79
C ALA A 54 -6.22 -1.79 35.20
N LYS A 55 -5.47 -2.68 34.54
CA LYS A 55 -4.13 -2.38 34.00
C LYS A 55 -4.14 -1.77 32.58
N ASN A 56 -5.25 -1.82 31.86
CA ASN A 56 -5.37 -1.32 30.50
C ASN A 56 -6.32 -0.10 30.39
N VAL A 57 -6.61 0.58 31.47
CA VAL A 57 -7.41 1.82 31.43
C VAL A 57 -6.48 3.01 31.28
N SER A 58 -6.64 3.76 30.20
CA SER A 58 -5.85 4.96 29.88
C SER A 58 -6.69 6.22 30.06
N ILE A 59 -6.15 7.24 30.72
CA ILE A 59 -6.68 8.60 30.64
C ILE A 59 -5.74 9.37 29.71
N ILE A 60 -6.28 9.94 28.65
CA ILE A 60 -5.51 10.63 27.62
C ILE A 60 -6.09 12.03 27.45
N THR A 61 -5.30 13.03 27.77
CA THR A 61 -5.67 14.43 27.61
C THR A 61 -5.04 15.00 26.34
N VAL A 62 -5.87 15.51 25.44
CA VAL A 62 -5.43 16.37 24.32
C VAL A 62 -5.41 17.79 24.84
N THR A 63 -4.23 18.43 24.91
CA THR A 63 -4.10 19.71 25.62
C THR A 63 -4.62 20.91 24.83
N GLY A 64 -4.85 20.77 23.51
CA GLY A 64 -5.16 21.89 22.61
C GLY A 64 -3.94 22.71 22.18
N ALA A 65 -2.77 22.43 22.74
CA ALA A 65 -1.52 23.04 22.32
C ALA A 65 -0.95 22.28 21.09
N GLN A 66 -0.49 23.05 20.11
CA GLN A 66 0.19 22.45 18.95
C GLN A 66 1.58 21.98 19.36
N ALA A 67 1.83 20.65 19.29
CA ALA A 67 3.12 20.04 19.61
C ALA A 67 4.06 19.93 18.41
N ALA A 68 3.50 19.83 17.19
CA ALA A 68 4.27 19.64 15.98
C ALA A 68 3.53 20.17 14.72
N PRO A 69 4.27 20.41 13.62
CA PRO A 69 3.67 20.76 12.34
C PRO A 69 2.62 19.75 11.86
N PRO A 70 1.81 20.10 10.86
CA PRO A 70 0.94 19.15 10.19
C PRO A 70 1.70 17.91 9.69
N LEU A 71 1.00 16.79 9.60
CA LEU A 71 1.53 15.56 8.99
C LEU A 71 1.87 15.80 7.51
N ARG A 72 3.01 15.30 7.07
CA ARG A 72 3.43 15.38 5.66
C ARG A 72 2.67 14.42 4.76
N LYS A 73 2.17 13.31 5.32
CA LYS A 73 1.38 12.28 4.67
C LYS A 73 2.07 11.65 3.45
N PRO A 74 3.27 11.09 3.59
CA PRO A 74 3.98 10.47 2.48
C PRO A 74 3.20 9.32 1.85
N TRP A 75 2.32 8.65 2.61
CA TRP A 75 1.42 7.60 2.14
C TRP A 75 0.35 8.08 1.15
N LYS A 76 0.03 9.38 1.12
CA LYS A 76 -0.91 9.98 0.17
C LYS A 76 -0.23 10.38 -1.14
N SER A 77 1.08 10.39 -1.20
CA SER A 77 1.83 10.84 -2.37
C SER A 77 1.59 9.94 -3.59
N ALA A 78 1.62 8.62 -3.41
CA ALA A 78 1.49 7.67 -4.50
C ALA A 78 0.72 6.41 -4.08
N ILE A 79 0.12 5.77 -5.07
CA ILE A 79 -0.43 4.41 -5.03
C ILE A 79 0.21 3.60 -6.14
N ALA A 80 0.49 2.32 -5.89
CA ALA A 80 0.95 1.41 -6.93
C ALA A 80 -0.22 0.63 -7.55
N THR A 81 -0.02 0.19 -8.77
CA THR A 81 -0.85 -0.81 -9.45
C THR A 81 0.08 -1.83 -10.08
N GLY A 82 -0.37 -3.05 -10.33
CA GLY A 82 0.45 -4.09 -10.93
C GLY A 82 1.23 -3.63 -12.16
N TYR A 83 0.99 -4.14 -13.34
CA TYR A 83 1.75 -3.71 -14.53
C TYR A 83 0.89 -2.90 -15.53
N ALA A 84 1.54 -2.20 -16.45
CA ALA A 84 0.91 -1.22 -17.34
C ALA A 84 -0.33 -1.72 -18.10
N PRO A 85 -0.38 -2.94 -18.66
CA PRO A 85 -1.58 -3.45 -19.32
C PRO A 85 -2.82 -3.53 -18.44
N LEU A 86 -2.68 -3.69 -17.12
CA LEU A 86 -3.83 -3.66 -16.20
C LEU A 86 -4.51 -2.29 -16.20
N LEU A 87 -3.76 -1.21 -16.41
CA LEU A 87 -4.30 0.15 -16.50
C LEU A 87 -5.15 0.39 -17.78
N LEU A 88 -5.12 -0.55 -18.74
CA LEU A 88 -6.03 -0.56 -19.89
C LEU A 88 -7.40 -1.14 -19.55
N ARG A 89 -7.55 -1.81 -18.41
CA ARG A 89 -8.79 -2.45 -17.97
C ARG A 89 -9.73 -1.44 -17.33
N GLU A 90 -10.99 -1.55 -17.68
CA GLU A 90 -12.05 -0.68 -17.13
C GLU A 90 -12.24 -0.89 -15.61
N ASP A 91 -12.18 -2.13 -15.14
CA ASP A 91 -12.34 -2.46 -13.73
C ASP A 91 -11.26 -1.79 -12.85
N LEU A 92 -9.97 -1.86 -13.24
CA LEU A 92 -8.90 -1.18 -12.50
C LEU A 92 -9.05 0.35 -12.56
N GLN A 93 -9.44 0.92 -13.71
CA GLN A 93 -9.70 2.37 -13.81
C GLN A 93 -10.82 2.81 -12.88
N ASN A 94 -11.90 2.02 -12.78
CA ASN A 94 -13.01 2.28 -11.84
C ASN A 94 -12.55 2.18 -10.39
N HIS A 95 -11.66 1.23 -10.06
CA HIS A 95 -11.07 1.12 -8.72
C HIS A 95 -10.20 2.35 -8.39
N LEU A 96 -9.38 2.81 -9.33
CA LEU A 96 -8.60 4.04 -9.15
C LEU A 96 -9.49 5.28 -8.98
N GLU A 97 -10.65 5.34 -9.65
CA GLU A 97 -11.63 6.41 -9.45
C GLU A 97 -12.18 6.42 -8.02
N ILE A 98 -12.49 5.25 -7.45
CA ILE A 98 -12.89 5.12 -6.03
C ILE A 98 -11.77 5.65 -5.11
N LEU A 99 -10.52 5.25 -5.35
CA LEU A 99 -9.38 5.70 -4.57
C LEU A 99 -9.17 7.21 -4.67
N GLN A 100 -9.30 7.79 -5.88
CA GLN A 100 -9.17 9.23 -6.08
C GLN A 100 -10.27 10.01 -5.38
N ARG A 101 -11.51 9.54 -5.43
CA ARG A 101 -12.65 10.18 -4.76
C ARG A 101 -12.47 10.20 -3.24
N ASP A 102 -12.03 9.10 -2.64
CA ASP A 102 -12.07 8.89 -1.19
C ASP A 102 -10.73 9.17 -0.48
N ILE A 103 -9.60 9.05 -1.19
CA ILE A 103 -8.25 9.28 -0.65
C ILE A 103 -7.54 10.42 -1.39
N GLY A 104 -7.54 10.40 -2.74
CA GLY A 104 -6.96 11.43 -3.58
C GLY A 104 -5.44 11.37 -3.64
N TYR A 105 -4.91 10.33 -4.24
CA TYR A 105 -3.48 10.18 -4.52
C TYR A 105 -3.01 11.17 -5.59
N ARG A 106 -1.70 11.44 -5.58
CA ARG A 106 -1.09 12.34 -6.56
C ARG A 106 -0.45 11.59 -7.72
N TYR A 107 0.15 10.44 -7.43
CA TYR A 107 0.87 9.62 -8.40
C TYR A 107 0.34 8.19 -8.42
N CYS A 108 0.48 7.55 -9.60
CA CYS A 108 0.31 6.11 -9.78
C CYS A 108 1.63 5.50 -10.26
N ARG A 109 2.13 4.48 -9.56
CA ARG A 109 3.29 3.68 -9.93
C ARG A 109 2.83 2.37 -10.55
N PHE A 110 3.55 1.88 -11.55
CA PHE A 110 3.24 0.63 -12.24
C PHE A 110 4.48 0.10 -12.96
N HIS A 111 4.53 -1.23 -13.13
CA HIS A 111 5.58 -1.96 -13.83
C HIS A 111 5.34 -2.03 -15.33
N GLY A 112 6.34 -2.48 -16.08
CA GLY A 112 6.19 -3.08 -17.40
C GLY A 112 5.66 -2.16 -18.51
N MET A 113 5.97 -0.87 -18.49
CA MET A 113 5.58 0.04 -19.56
C MET A 113 6.09 -0.42 -20.94
N PHE A 114 7.21 -1.14 -20.98
CA PHE A 114 7.84 -1.63 -22.20
C PHE A 114 7.67 -3.12 -22.41
N ASN A 115 6.83 -3.79 -21.61
CA ASN A 115 6.56 -5.22 -21.80
C ASN A 115 6.02 -5.50 -23.21
N ASP A 116 6.24 -6.72 -23.72
CA ASP A 116 5.92 -7.02 -25.13
C ASP A 116 4.42 -6.94 -25.44
N ASP A 117 3.54 -7.18 -24.49
CA ASP A 117 2.08 -7.01 -24.62
C ASP A 117 1.65 -5.54 -24.75
N MET A 118 2.49 -4.57 -24.31
CA MET A 118 2.32 -3.16 -24.63
C MET A 118 2.69 -2.82 -26.08
N ALA A 119 3.31 -3.75 -26.80
CA ALA A 119 3.69 -3.65 -28.21
C ALA A 119 4.49 -2.38 -28.56
N VAL A 120 5.33 -1.89 -27.61
CA VAL A 120 6.07 -0.63 -27.76
C VAL A 120 7.19 -0.76 -28.77
N VAL A 121 7.94 -1.88 -28.76
CA VAL A 121 9.17 -2.04 -29.54
C VAL A 121 9.00 -3.11 -30.63
N ALA A 122 9.44 -2.79 -31.81
CA ALA A 122 9.56 -3.76 -32.90
C ALA A 122 10.89 -3.55 -33.64
N ARG A 123 11.46 -4.63 -34.18
CA ARG A 123 12.63 -4.57 -35.05
C ARG A 123 12.20 -4.69 -36.50
N ARG A 124 12.60 -3.73 -37.34
CA ARG A 124 12.34 -3.73 -38.77
C ARG A 124 13.25 -4.77 -39.49
N LYS A 125 12.94 -5.05 -40.75
CA LYS A 125 13.73 -5.98 -41.59
C LYS A 125 15.17 -5.51 -41.80
N ASP A 126 15.41 -4.21 -41.79
CA ASP A 126 16.75 -3.60 -41.90
C ASP A 126 17.53 -3.59 -40.59
N GLY A 127 16.95 -4.14 -39.50
CA GLY A 127 17.55 -4.19 -38.16
C GLY A 127 17.27 -2.96 -37.28
N SER A 128 16.74 -1.88 -37.84
CA SER A 128 16.40 -0.66 -37.06
C SER A 128 15.22 -0.88 -36.12
N LEU A 129 15.17 -0.09 -35.03
CA LEU A 129 14.05 -0.11 -34.09
C LEU A 129 12.88 0.74 -34.61
N ALA A 130 11.69 0.29 -34.29
CA ALA A 130 10.45 1.04 -34.46
C ALA A 130 9.71 1.09 -33.13
N PHE A 131 9.21 2.24 -32.76
CA PHE A 131 8.45 2.45 -31.54
C PHE A 131 6.98 2.75 -31.85
N ARG A 132 6.08 2.25 -30.97
CA ARG A 132 4.63 2.42 -31.09
C ARG A 132 4.10 2.82 -29.71
N TRP A 133 3.32 3.88 -29.66
CA TRP A 133 2.91 4.48 -28.39
C TRP A 133 1.43 4.32 -28.06
N ALA A 134 0.64 3.68 -28.94
CA ALA A 134 -0.80 3.63 -28.81
C ALA A 134 -1.32 3.06 -27.47
N GLN A 135 -0.67 2.03 -26.91
CA GLN A 135 -1.02 1.48 -25.61
C GLN A 135 -0.50 2.36 -24.47
N VAL A 136 0.73 2.86 -24.63
CA VAL A 136 1.35 3.83 -23.70
C VAL A 136 0.46 5.06 -23.54
N ASP A 137 0.00 5.62 -24.66
CA ASP A 137 -0.91 6.79 -24.64
C ASP A 137 -2.20 6.50 -23.89
N LYS A 138 -2.80 5.33 -24.09
CA LYS A 138 -4.03 4.96 -23.38
C LYS A 138 -3.83 4.87 -21.88
N VAL A 139 -2.71 4.29 -21.42
CA VAL A 139 -2.35 4.21 -20.00
C VAL A 139 -2.17 5.62 -19.42
N LEU A 140 -1.33 6.43 -20.04
CA LEU A 140 -1.00 7.77 -19.54
C LEU A 140 -2.21 8.72 -19.60
N ASP A 141 -3.02 8.66 -20.67
CA ASP A 141 -4.26 9.44 -20.79
C ASP A 141 -5.31 9.02 -19.74
N ALA A 142 -5.40 7.70 -19.41
CA ALA A 142 -6.30 7.22 -18.37
C ALA A 142 -5.89 7.77 -17.00
N LEU A 143 -4.60 7.72 -16.65
CA LEU A 143 -4.09 8.31 -15.42
C LEU A 143 -4.36 9.81 -15.34
N GLN A 144 -4.09 10.55 -16.43
CA GLN A 144 -4.33 11.99 -16.48
C GLN A 144 -5.82 12.32 -16.28
N ARG A 145 -6.73 11.56 -16.91
CA ARG A 145 -8.18 11.71 -16.74
C ARG A 145 -8.62 11.49 -15.29
N LEU A 146 -7.95 10.58 -14.57
CA LEU A 146 -8.18 10.30 -13.16
C LEU A 146 -7.48 11.31 -12.21
N GLY A 147 -6.79 12.32 -12.74
CA GLY A 147 -6.03 13.27 -11.94
C GLY A 147 -4.75 12.70 -11.33
N LEU A 148 -4.27 11.56 -11.84
CA LEU A 148 -3.04 10.89 -11.40
C LEU A 148 -1.89 11.21 -12.35
N ARG A 149 -0.71 11.48 -11.79
CA ARG A 149 0.54 11.53 -12.55
C ARG A 149 1.25 10.20 -12.52
N PRO A 150 1.87 9.78 -13.63
CA PRO A 150 2.63 8.54 -13.63
C PRO A 150 3.95 8.66 -12.82
N ARG A 151 4.26 7.61 -12.08
CA ARG A 151 5.63 7.24 -11.70
C ARG A 151 6.02 6.11 -12.63
N VAL A 152 6.72 6.48 -13.69
CA VAL A 152 7.06 5.54 -14.75
C VAL A 152 8.23 4.69 -14.31
N GLU A 153 8.01 3.40 -14.19
CA GLU A 153 9.09 2.45 -14.10
C GLU A 153 9.53 2.07 -15.51
N LEU A 154 10.79 2.32 -15.84
CA LEU A 154 11.38 1.98 -17.14
C LEU A 154 11.72 0.48 -17.17
N SER A 155 10.71 -0.33 -17.38
CA SER A 155 10.70 -1.80 -17.44
C SER A 155 9.52 -2.28 -18.30
N SER A 156 9.42 -3.53 -18.68
CA SER A 156 10.33 -4.64 -18.69
C SER A 156 11.37 -4.49 -19.80
N MET A 157 12.22 -5.55 -20.00
CA MET A 157 13.10 -5.62 -21.15
C MET A 157 12.30 -6.17 -22.35
N PRO A 158 12.02 -5.39 -23.40
CA PRO A 158 11.36 -5.93 -24.60
C PRO A 158 12.21 -7.04 -25.23
N VAL A 159 11.60 -8.13 -25.68
CA VAL A 159 12.29 -9.24 -26.37
C VAL A 159 13.15 -8.75 -27.53
N ALA A 160 12.70 -7.70 -28.23
CA ALA A 160 13.49 -7.07 -29.31
C ALA A 160 14.83 -6.51 -28.86
N LEU A 161 15.02 -6.20 -27.57
CA LEU A 161 16.25 -5.64 -26.99
C LEU A 161 16.95 -6.62 -26.03
N ALA A 162 16.28 -7.65 -25.56
CA ALA A 162 16.74 -8.57 -24.54
C ALA A 162 17.98 -9.36 -24.94
N SER A 163 18.91 -9.57 -24.00
CA SER A 163 20.08 -10.45 -24.19
C SER A 163 19.77 -11.93 -24.01
N GLY A 164 18.62 -12.24 -23.37
CA GLY A 164 18.17 -13.59 -23.07
C GLY A 164 16.65 -13.70 -23.05
N THR A 165 16.16 -14.87 -22.61
CA THR A 165 14.74 -15.22 -22.63
C THR A 165 14.17 -15.55 -21.25
N THR A 166 14.91 -15.27 -20.18
CA THR A 166 14.44 -15.52 -18.82
C THR A 166 13.30 -14.56 -18.50
N THR A 167 12.16 -15.13 -18.12
CA THR A 167 10.98 -14.38 -17.70
C THR A 167 10.54 -14.80 -16.30
N ILE A 168 9.83 -13.90 -15.63
CA ILE A 168 9.15 -14.16 -14.36
C ILE A 168 7.69 -13.70 -14.46
N ASP A 169 6.91 -14.04 -13.47
CA ASP A 169 5.49 -13.75 -13.35
C ASP A 169 4.63 -14.32 -14.51
N ASP A 170 3.35 -14.42 -14.31
CA ASP A 170 2.43 -14.97 -15.30
C ASP A 170 2.34 -14.13 -16.58
N TRP A 171 2.64 -12.82 -16.48
CA TRP A 171 2.67 -11.90 -17.62
C TRP A 171 4.02 -11.83 -18.35
N GLN A 172 4.92 -12.80 -18.08
CA GLN A 172 6.15 -13.06 -18.85
C GLN A 172 7.12 -11.87 -18.88
N TRP A 173 7.34 -11.22 -17.73
CA TRP A 173 8.33 -10.16 -17.61
C TRP A 173 9.74 -10.67 -17.95
N ASN A 174 10.34 -10.16 -19.04
CA ASN A 174 11.72 -10.49 -19.37
C ASN A 174 12.67 -9.69 -18.46
N VAL A 175 13.46 -10.40 -17.67
CA VAL A 175 14.35 -9.87 -16.63
C VAL A 175 15.83 -9.87 -17.01
N THR A 176 16.13 -10.06 -18.29
CA THR A 176 17.51 -10.07 -18.78
C THR A 176 18.00 -8.66 -19.12
N PRO A 177 19.32 -8.38 -19.01
CA PRO A 177 19.90 -7.12 -19.49
C PRO A 177 19.61 -6.88 -20.99
N PRO A 178 19.69 -5.65 -21.48
CA PRO A 178 19.66 -5.40 -22.89
C PRO A 178 20.92 -5.97 -23.56
N ARG A 179 20.79 -6.52 -24.78
CA ARG A 179 21.97 -6.97 -25.55
C ARG A 179 22.84 -5.80 -26.01
N ASP A 180 22.20 -4.63 -26.22
CA ASP A 180 22.87 -3.36 -26.54
C ASP A 180 22.24 -2.22 -25.73
N TYR A 181 23.01 -1.64 -24.82
CA TYR A 181 22.58 -0.53 -23.98
C TYR A 181 22.31 0.75 -24.80
N ALA A 182 22.93 0.92 -25.97
CA ALA A 182 22.63 2.05 -26.83
C ALA A 182 21.22 1.95 -27.43
N GLU A 183 20.75 0.75 -27.79
CA GLU A 183 19.37 0.50 -28.22
C GLU A 183 18.36 0.75 -27.08
N TRP A 184 18.70 0.36 -25.84
CA TRP A 184 17.90 0.69 -24.67
C TRP A 184 17.79 2.21 -24.47
N GLY A 185 18.91 2.94 -24.56
CA GLY A 185 18.93 4.40 -24.51
C GLY A 185 18.08 5.06 -25.61
N GLN A 186 18.06 4.47 -26.83
CA GLN A 186 17.17 4.92 -27.90
C GLN A 186 15.69 4.77 -27.53
N LEU A 187 15.28 3.66 -26.92
CA LEU A 187 13.92 3.44 -26.43
C LEU A 187 13.53 4.47 -25.39
N VAL A 188 14.35 4.62 -24.32
CA VAL A 188 14.07 5.58 -23.23
C VAL A 188 14.00 7.01 -23.75
N GLY A 189 14.95 7.41 -24.60
CA GLY A 189 14.94 8.74 -25.21
C GLY A 189 13.76 8.98 -26.16
N ALA A 190 13.36 7.96 -26.92
CA ALA A 190 12.19 8.04 -27.81
C ALA A 190 10.89 8.15 -26.98
N PHE A 191 10.76 7.38 -25.89
CA PHE A 191 9.63 7.46 -24.97
C PHE A 191 9.52 8.87 -24.35
N ALA A 192 10.63 9.39 -23.82
CA ALA A 192 10.63 10.72 -23.20
C ALA A 192 10.28 11.84 -24.19
N ARG A 193 10.79 11.76 -25.43
CA ARG A 193 10.42 12.73 -26.50
C ARG A 193 8.94 12.62 -26.87
N HIS A 194 8.42 11.40 -27.00
CA HIS A 194 6.99 11.18 -27.27
C HIS A 194 6.13 11.80 -26.17
N CYS A 195 6.47 11.59 -24.89
CA CYS A 195 5.77 12.20 -23.77
C CYS A 195 5.89 13.73 -23.77
N LEU A 196 7.07 14.26 -24.12
CA LEU A 196 7.28 15.71 -24.28
C LEU A 196 6.35 16.30 -25.36
N ASP A 197 6.28 15.67 -26.51
CA ASP A 197 5.47 16.13 -27.65
C ASP A 197 3.97 16.05 -27.33
N ARG A 198 3.52 15.06 -26.55
CA ARG A 198 2.11 14.84 -26.24
C ARG A 198 1.61 15.63 -25.04
N TYR A 199 2.36 15.68 -23.95
CA TYR A 199 1.92 16.25 -22.67
C TYR A 199 2.60 17.58 -22.31
N GLY A 200 3.66 17.94 -23.01
CA GLY A 200 4.43 19.14 -22.75
C GLY A 200 5.42 19.02 -21.59
N LEU A 201 6.44 19.87 -21.60
CA LEU A 201 7.54 19.78 -20.62
C LEU A 201 7.09 20.05 -19.18
N ASP A 202 6.18 20.99 -18.98
CA ASP A 202 5.74 21.36 -17.62
C ASP A 202 4.97 20.24 -16.92
N GLU A 203 4.30 19.38 -17.66
CA GLU A 203 3.65 18.20 -17.11
C GLU A 203 4.66 17.06 -16.86
N ILE A 204 5.43 16.66 -17.88
CA ILE A 204 6.35 15.51 -17.73
C ILE A 204 7.52 15.76 -16.78
N ALA A 205 7.87 17.02 -16.52
CA ALA A 205 8.85 17.40 -15.49
C ALA A 205 8.32 17.20 -14.06
N GLN A 206 7.02 16.99 -13.88
CA GLN A 206 6.42 16.63 -12.60
C GLN A 206 6.34 15.13 -12.38
N TRP A 207 6.60 14.33 -13.41
CA TRP A 207 6.65 12.88 -13.32
C TRP A 207 7.95 12.41 -12.68
N TYR A 208 7.96 11.15 -12.17
CA TYR A 208 9.15 10.47 -11.71
C TYR A 208 9.44 9.29 -12.64
N TYR A 209 10.73 9.08 -12.93
CA TYR A 209 11.20 7.98 -13.78
C TYR A 209 12.11 7.08 -12.94
N GLU A 210 11.64 5.90 -12.61
CA GLU A 210 12.40 4.85 -11.94
C GLU A 210 13.06 3.95 -12.99
N VAL A 211 14.31 3.55 -12.74
CA VAL A 211 15.01 2.65 -13.65
C VAL A 211 14.92 1.24 -13.13
N TRP A 212 14.12 0.41 -13.79
CA TRP A 212 13.87 -0.99 -13.45
C TRP A 212 13.04 -1.18 -12.17
N ASN A 213 12.91 -2.47 -11.71
CA ASN A 213 12.32 -2.90 -10.44
C ASN A 213 13.17 -4.02 -9.83
N GLU A 214 13.49 -3.90 -8.55
CA GLU A 214 14.16 -4.88 -7.70
C GLU A 214 15.37 -5.60 -8.35
N PRO A 215 16.35 -4.84 -8.89
CA PRO A 215 17.48 -5.44 -9.61
C PRO A 215 18.45 -6.22 -8.72
N ASN A 216 18.24 -6.21 -7.40
CA ASN A 216 19.05 -6.93 -6.42
C ASN A 216 18.52 -8.35 -6.10
N ILE A 217 17.38 -8.73 -6.69
CA ILE A 217 16.80 -10.08 -6.56
C ILE A 217 16.51 -10.69 -7.95
N ASN A 218 15.61 -11.69 -8.04
CA ASN A 218 15.33 -12.43 -9.26
C ASN A 218 14.65 -11.63 -10.39
N TYR A 219 14.26 -10.38 -10.15
CA TYR A 219 13.77 -9.46 -11.19
C TYR A 219 14.90 -8.92 -12.11
N TRP A 220 16.13 -9.37 -11.92
CA TRP A 220 17.27 -9.03 -12.77
C TRP A 220 18.27 -10.17 -12.85
N THR A 221 18.63 -10.61 -14.06
CA THR A 221 19.61 -11.70 -14.26
C THR A 221 21.04 -11.17 -14.48
N GLY A 222 21.20 -9.86 -14.64
CA GLY A 222 22.51 -9.22 -14.76
C GLY A 222 23.19 -9.00 -13.41
N SER A 223 24.45 -8.57 -13.46
CA SER A 223 25.16 -8.13 -12.27
C SER A 223 24.70 -6.73 -11.81
N GLN A 224 25.12 -6.32 -10.63
CA GLN A 224 24.93 -4.94 -10.15
C GLN A 224 25.58 -3.91 -11.11
N GLN A 225 26.74 -4.24 -11.70
CA GLN A 225 27.41 -3.40 -12.70
C GLN A 225 26.60 -3.27 -14.00
N ASP A 226 25.92 -4.34 -14.41
CA ASP A 226 25.00 -4.28 -15.55
C ASP A 226 23.80 -3.38 -15.25
N TYR A 227 23.31 -3.40 -14.02
CA TYR A 227 22.26 -2.47 -13.59
C TYR A 227 22.77 -1.02 -13.55
N TRP A 228 23.97 -0.75 -13.02
CA TRP A 228 24.53 0.60 -13.07
C TRP A 228 24.63 1.12 -14.51
N LYS A 229 25.01 0.27 -15.44
CA LYS A 229 25.07 0.64 -16.86
C LYS A 229 23.68 0.91 -17.45
N LEU A 230 22.66 0.15 -17.05
CA LEU A 230 21.27 0.40 -17.43
C LEU A 230 20.80 1.76 -16.90
N TYR A 231 21.09 2.03 -15.64
CA TYR A 231 20.76 3.30 -14.99
C TYR A 231 21.45 4.48 -15.68
N ASP A 232 22.78 4.43 -15.84
CA ASP A 232 23.57 5.49 -16.48
C ASP A 232 23.01 5.83 -17.87
N THR A 233 22.69 4.80 -18.66
CA THR A 233 22.12 4.93 -20.00
C THR A 233 20.74 5.57 -19.97
N SER A 234 19.88 5.14 -19.06
CA SER A 234 18.52 5.67 -18.90
C SER A 234 18.54 7.13 -18.45
N ALA A 235 19.35 7.44 -17.44
CA ALA A 235 19.51 8.80 -16.93
C ALA A 235 20.02 9.76 -18.02
N ALA A 236 21.06 9.35 -18.76
CA ALA A 236 21.57 10.13 -19.88
C ALA A 236 20.53 10.37 -20.96
N ALA A 237 19.73 9.35 -21.33
CA ALA A 237 18.70 9.45 -22.35
C ALA A 237 17.56 10.40 -21.93
N LEU A 238 17.12 10.34 -20.67
CA LEU A 238 16.10 11.25 -20.12
C LEU A 238 16.62 12.69 -20.07
N LYS A 239 17.82 12.92 -19.50
CA LYS A 239 18.43 14.25 -19.35
C LYS A 239 18.80 14.88 -20.69
N ALA A 240 19.04 14.09 -21.73
CA ALA A 240 19.23 14.60 -23.10
C ALA A 240 17.93 15.16 -23.71
N VAL A 241 16.77 14.72 -23.27
CA VAL A 241 15.46 15.30 -23.66
C VAL A 241 15.20 16.58 -22.87
N SER A 242 15.36 16.53 -21.54
CA SER A 242 15.32 17.72 -20.69
C SER A 242 16.00 17.47 -19.35
N PRO A 243 16.85 18.40 -18.84
CA PRO A 243 17.43 18.31 -17.52
C PRO A 243 16.38 18.35 -16.38
N ARG A 244 15.14 18.78 -16.68
CA ARG A 244 14.04 18.83 -15.71
C ARG A 244 13.37 17.48 -15.45
N LEU A 245 13.63 16.44 -16.27
CA LEU A 245 13.07 15.10 -16.05
C LEU A 245 13.77 14.45 -14.84
N ARG A 246 12.99 13.97 -13.89
CA ARG A 246 13.48 13.43 -12.61
C ARG A 246 13.70 11.92 -12.70
N VAL A 247 14.95 11.47 -12.57
CA VAL A 247 15.33 10.06 -12.63
C VAL A 247 15.90 9.59 -11.29
N GLY A 248 15.53 8.38 -10.88
CA GLY A 248 15.98 7.79 -9.62
C GLY A 248 16.03 6.27 -9.62
N GLY A 249 16.54 5.74 -8.54
CA GLY A 249 16.74 4.33 -8.24
C GLY A 249 17.35 4.16 -6.83
N PRO A 250 17.83 2.96 -6.45
CA PRO A 250 18.01 1.74 -7.27
C PRO A 250 16.74 0.90 -7.46
N VAL A 251 15.60 1.30 -6.86
CA VAL A 251 14.32 0.56 -6.88
C VAL A 251 14.49 -0.86 -6.32
N SER A 252 15.36 -0.99 -5.32
CA SER A 252 15.80 -2.28 -4.79
C SER A 252 14.81 -2.84 -3.75
N ALA A 253 14.71 -4.16 -3.68
CA ALA A 253 14.07 -4.83 -2.55
C ALA A 253 14.88 -4.60 -1.26
N ARG A 254 14.20 -4.60 -0.11
CA ARG A 254 14.81 -4.63 1.22
C ARG A 254 15.73 -3.46 1.57
N ALA A 255 15.50 -2.30 0.94
CA ALA A 255 16.33 -1.10 1.12
C ALA A 255 17.84 -1.32 0.84
N GLU A 256 18.18 -2.34 0.06
CA GLU A 256 19.55 -2.64 -0.34
C GLU A 256 20.05 -1.67 -1.44
N TRP A 257 21.33 -1.61 -1.69
CA TRP A 257 22.02 -0.84 -2.74
C TRP A 257 21.88 0.69 -2.68
N VAL A 258 21.23 1.25 -1.65
CA VAL A 258 21.01 2.71 -1.54
C VAL A 258 22.36 3.47 -1.44
N ALA A 259 23.24 3.03 -0.55
CA ALA A 259 24.55 3.68 -0.37
C ALA A 259 25.43 3.53 -1.62
N GLU A 260 25.43 2.35 -2.24
CA GLU A 260 26.18 2.03 -3.45
C GLU A 260 25.68 2.86 -4.64
N MET A 261 24.36 3.05 -4.77
CA MET A 261 23.76 3.89 -5.81
C MET A 261 24.23 5.35 -5.69
N ILE A 262 24.16 5.91 -4.49
CA ILE A 262 24.61 7.28 -4.23
C ILE A 262 26.11 7.41 -4.52
N ALA A 263 26.92 6.45 -4.06
CA ALA A 263 28.36 6.44 -4.30
C ALA A 263 28.69 6.34 -5.80
N HIS A 264 27.98 5.48 -6.53
CA HIS A 264 28.14 5.34 -7.98
C HIS A 264 27.83 6.67 -8.70
N CYS A 265 26.65 7.24 -8.45
CA CYS A 265 26.21 8.46 -9.14
C CYS A 265 27.09 9.68 -8.79
N SER A 266 27.40 9.88 -7.49
CA SER A 266 28.22 11.01 -7.06
C SER A 266 29.66 10.93 -7.59
N THR A 267 30.24 9.73 -7.64
CA THR A 267 31.64 9.55 -8.12
C THR A 267 31.74 9.72 -9.62
N LYS A 268 30.75 9.26 -10.39
CA LYS A 268 30.76 9.31 -11.86
C LYS A 268 30.07 10.53 -12.45
N GLY A 269 29.42 11.36 -11.61
CA GLY A 269 28.65 12.51 -12.07
C GLY A 269 27.39 12.11 -12.85
N VAL A 270 26.81 10.93 -12.54
CA VAL A 270 25.56 10.48 -13.15
C VAL A 270 24.39 11.16 -12.45
N PRO A 271 23.40 11.70 -13.18
CA PRO A 271 22.23 12.32 -12.57
C PRO A 271 21.43 11.35 -11.68
N LEU A 272 21.10 11.81 -10.46
CA LEU A 272 20.23 11.11 -9.52
C LEU A 272 19.40 12.18 -8.80
N ASP A 273 18.09 12.18 -9.01
CA ASP A 273 17.20 13.20 -8.47
C ASP A 273 16.47 12.73 -7.20
N PHE A 274 16.35 11.42 -6.98
CA PHE A 274 15.75 10.81 -5.79
C PHE A 274 16.26 9.38 -5.59
N ILE A 275 16.19 8.90 -4.35
CA ILE A 275 16.33 7.48 -4.02
C ILE A 275 14.96 6.84 -4.00
N SER A 276 14.84 5.66 -4.60
CA SER A 276 13.67 4.79 -4.44
C SER A 276 14.09 3.37 -4.07
N THR A 277 13.32 2.75 -3.17
CA THR A 277 13.53 1.38 -2.70
C THR A 277 12.26 0.84 -2.05
N HIS A 278 12.23 -0.44 -1.69
CA HIS A 278 11.10 -1.15 -1.12
C HIS A 278 11.40 -1.66 0.28
N ILE A 279 10.34 -1.83 1.08
CA ILE A 279 10.42 -2.51 2.37
C ILE A 279 9.08 -3.15 2.71
N TYR A 280 9.08 -4.44 2.92
CA TYR A 280 7.94 -5.22 3.37
C TYR A 280 8.17 -5.71 4.82
N LEU A 281 7.10 -5.92 5.58
CA LEU A 281 7.25 -6.44 6.95
C LEU A 281 7.87 -7.85 6.96
N GLN A 282 7.63 -8.63 5.91
CA GLN A 282 8.20 -9.96 5.73
C GLN A 282 9.72 -9.94 5.53
N ASP A 283 10.29 -8.83 5.09
CA ASP A 283 11.73 -8.65 4.91
C ASP A 283 12.51 -8.80 6.22
N GLU A 284 11.86 -8.59 7.38
CA GLU A 284 12.50 -8.78 8.69
C GLU A 284 13.08 -10.17 8.84
N TRP A 285 12.35 -11.20 8.41
CA TRP A 285 12.81 -12.59 8.51
C TRP A 285 13.90 -12.94 7.49
N VAL A 286 13.98 -12.22 6.38
CA VAL A 286 15.04 -12.39 5.37
C VAL A 286 16.31 -11.71 5.81
N LEU A 287 16.21 -10.46 6.28
CA LEU A 287 17.37 -9.66 6.70
C LEU A 287 17.93 -10.10 8.06
N TYR A 288 17.10 -10.62 8.94
CA TYR A 288 17.45 -10.99 10.30
C TYR A 288 16.89 -12.38 10.68
N PRO A 289 17.36 -13.46 10.04
CA PRO A 289 16.81 -14.81 10.25
C PRO A 289 16.95 -15.32 11.69
N ASP A 290 17.95 -14.85 12.45
CA ASP A 290 18.15 -15.19 13.89
C ASP A 290 17.08 -14.57 14.78
N ARG A 291 16.30 -13.63 14.25
CA ARG A 291 15.23 -12.93 14.97
C ARG A 291 13.88 -13.57 14.79
N LYS A 292 13.80 -14.56 13.93
CA LYS A 292 12.58 -15.33 13.69
C LYS A 292 12.03 -15.90 14.99
N GLY A 293 10.80 -15.51 15.33
CA GLY A 293 10.16 -15.90 16.60
C GLY A 293 10.69 -15.20 17.85
N SER A 294 11.57 -14.21 17.72
CA SER A 294 12.07 -13.42 18.84
C SER A 294 11.28 -12.13 19.00
N PRO A 295 10.91 -11.72 20.24
CA PRO A 295 10.19 -10.48 20.48
C PRO A 295 11.13 -9.28 20.28
N HIS A 296 11.25 -8.78 19.07
CA HIS A 296 11.76 -7.44 18.84
C HIS A 296 10.72 -6.40 19.24
N LYS A 297 11.12 -5.09 19.22
CA LYS A 297 10.11 -4.04 19.23
C LYS A 297 9.18 -4.33 18.02
N PRO A 298 8.07 -5.01 18.22
CA PRO A 298 7.26 -5.47 17.12
C PRO A 298 6.72 -4.22 16.41
N GLY A 299 6.84 -4.19 15.10
CA GLY A 299 6.34 -3.11 14.31
C GLY A 299 7.27 -1.92 14.06
N ALA A 300 8.43 -1.87 14.72
CA ALA A 300 9.43 -0.83 14.46
C ALA A 300 10.28 -1.12 13.22
N PHE A 301 10.36 -2.39 12.77
CA PHE A 301 11.28 -2.82 11.72
C PHE A 301 11.23 -1.95 10.46
N ALA A 302 10.07 -1.85 9.80
CA ALA A 302 9.95 -1.10 8.55
C ALA A 302 10.23 0.39 8.76
N ALA A 303 9.73 0.98 9.86
CA ALA A 303 9.99 2.38 10.19
C ALA A 303 11.47 2.65 10.50
N ASP A 304 12.16 1.73 11.18
CA ASP A 304 13.59 1.84 11.46
C ASP A 304 14.42 1.76 10.18
N ILE A 305 14.04 0.90 9.22
CA ILE A 305 14.69 0.82 7.91
C ILE A 305 14.50 2.13 7.12
N VAL A 306 13.26 2.66 7.06
CA VAL A 306 12.99 3.94 6.37
C VAL A 306 13.83 5.07 6.96
N ARG A 307 13.91 5.15 8.29
CA ARG A 307 14.77 6.10 9.00
C ARG A 307 16.24 5.89 8.68
N GLY A 308 16.70 4.63 8.60
CA GLY A 308 18.06 4.24 8.20
C GLY A 308 18.39 4.69 6.77
N VAL A 309 17.47 4.53 5.83
CA VAL A 309 17.63 5.03 4.45
C VAL A 309 17.76 6.56 4.44
N ARG A 310 16.89 7.28 5.16
CA ARG A 310 16.99 8.75 5.30
C ARG A 310 18.33 9.18 5.87
N GLU A 311 18.81 8.50 6.90
CA GLU A 311 20.11 8.82 7.51
C GLU A 311 21.28 8.51 6.58
N THR A 312 21.21 7.44 5.80
CA THR A 312 22.18 7.11 4.75
C THR A 312 22.27 8.23 3.72
N VAL A 313 21.14 8.74 3.24
CA VAL A 313 21.07 9.88 2.32
C VAL A 313 21.69 11.12 2.97
N ARG A 314 21.29 11.49 4.18
CA ARG A 314 21.79 12.69 4.87
C ARG A 314 23.31 12.71 5.09
N ARG A 315 23.92 11.52 5.29
CA ARG A 315 25.37 11.36 5.48
C ARG A 315 26.16 11.20 4.20
N SER A 316 25.46 11.10 3.07
CA SER A 316 26.09 10.86 1.77
C SER A 316 26.64 12.12 1.11
N ALA A 317 27.24 11.95 -0.06
CA ALA A 317 27.66 13.06 -0.93
C ALA A 317 26.47 13.82 -1.57
N MET A 318 25.22 13.30 -1.42
CA MET A 318 24.01 13.88 -2.00
C MET A 318 22.91 13.97 -0.92
N PRO A 319 23.07 14.79 0.13
CA PRO A 319 22.24 14.78 1.34
C PRO A 319 20.80 15.28 1.14
N ASP A 320 20.52 15.97 0.04
CA ASP A 320 19.24 16.61 -0.25
C ASP A 320 18.31 15.75 -1.13
N LEU A 321 18.71 14.51 -1.47
CA LEU A 321 17.88 13.61 -2.24
C LEU A 321 16.57 13.30 -1.52
N GLU A 322 15.46 13.31 -2.25
CA GLU A 322 14.18 12.76 -1.78
C GLU A 322 14.33 11.25 -1.53
N VAL A 323 13.67 10.73 -0.49
CA VAL A 323 13.60 9.29 -0.19
C VAL A 323 12.19 8.81 -0.48
N HIS A 324 12.10 7.86 -1.39
CA HIS A 324 10.84 7.26 -1.81
C HIS A 324 10.84 5.77 -1.49
N MET A 325 9.95 5.36 -0.60
CA MET A 325 9.62 3.95 -0.42
C MET A 325 8.49 3.63 -1.39
N THR A 326 8.82 2.98 -2.49
CA THR A 326 7.91 2.86 -3.63
C THR A 326 7.09 1.57 -3.65
N GLU A 327 7.37 0.68 -2.69
CA GLU A 327 6.49 -0.43 -2.33
C GLU A 327 6.56 -0.74 -0.84
N TRP A 328 5.42 -1.01 -0.24
CA TRP A 328 5.23 -1.57 1.09
C TRP A 328 3.79 -2.06 1.27
N ASP A 329 3.56 -2.92 2.27
CA ASP A 329 2.24 -3.37 2.68
C ASP A 329 2.09 -3.52 4.21
N SER A 330 0.97 -4.06 4.67
CA SER A 330 0.71 -4.38 6.08
C SER A 330 0.73 -5.86 6.40
N VAL A 331 1.20 -6.70 5.49
CA VAL A 331 1.23 -8.15 5.68
C VAL A 331 2.22 -8.50 6.78
N VAL A 332 1.72 -9.05 7.88
CA VAL A 332 2.53 -9.45 9.01
C VAL A 332 3.10 -10.86 8.74
N PRO A 333 4.43 -11.06 8.87
CA PRO A 333 5.02 -12.38 8.67
C PRO A 333 4.49 -13.37 9.69
N THR A 334 4.30 -14.62 9.27
CA THR A 334 3.91 -15.70 10.19
C THR A 334 5.05 -15.99 11.17
N PRO A 335 4.75 -16.38 12.44
CA PRO A 335 5.79 -16.62 13.46
C PRO A 335 6.80 -17.70 13.07
N ASP A 336 6.39 -18.68 12.27
CA ASP A 336 7.27 -19.75 11.75
C ASP A 336 8.05 -19.31 10.51
N GLY A 337 7.72 -18.13 9.92
CA GLY A 337 8.33 -17.60 8.71
C GLY A 337 8.16 -18.48 7.49
N GLN A 338 7.17 -19.38 7.48
CA GLN A 338 6.94 -20.28 6.35
C GLN A 338 6.18 -19.60 5.20
N GLN A 339 5.51 -18.48 5.47
CA GLN A 339 4.74 -17.72 4.48
C GLN A 339 5.32 -16.32 4.31
N LEU A 340 6.51 -16.24 3.73
CA LEU A 340 7.14 -14.93 3.46
C LEU A 340 6.46 -14.20 2.29
N TRP A 341 6.03 -14.93 1.26
CA TRP A 341 5.55 -14.36 0.00
C TRP A 341 4.29 -15.05 -0.53
N ASN A 342 3.66 -15.90 0.26
CA ASN A 342 2.40 -16.53 -0.13
C ASN A 342 1.24 -15.61 0.24
N LEU A 343 0.37 -15.38 -0.72
CA LEU A 343 -0.89 -14.69 -0.54
C LEU A 343 -1.67 -15.37 0.60
N ASN A 344 -1.90 -14.62 1.68
CA ASN A 344 -2.59 -15.13 2.86
C ASN A 344 -3.69 -14.17 3.30
N PRO A 345 -4.96 -14.47 3.00
CA PRO A 345 -6.09 -13.62 3.35
C PRO A 345 -6.15 -13.26 4.84
N SER A 346 -5.69 -14.17 5.71
CA SER A 346 -5.74 -13.93 7.16
C SER A 346 -4.77 -12.86 7.65
N SER A 347 -3.80 -12.43 6.86
CA SER A 347 -2.81 -11.42 7.25
C SER A 347 -2.94 -10.10 6.50
N SER A 348 -3.43 -10.12 5.26
CA SER A 348 -3.56 -8.92 4.42
C SER A 348 -4.98 -8.34 4.38
N ASP A 349 -5.99 -9.18 4.57
CA ASP A 349 -7.39 -8.82 4.32
C ASP A 349 -8.20 -8.59 5.59
N ASN A 350 -7.72 -9.03 6.75
CA ASN A 350 -8.43 -8.95 8.02
C ASN A 350 -8.40 -7.54 8.65
N VAL A 351 -9.13 -7.37 9.75
CA VAL A 351 -9.22 -6.10 10.48
C VAL A 351 -7.86 -5.58 10.96
N SER A 352 -6.92 -6.46 11.33
CA SER A 352 -5.60 -6.08 11.88
C SER A 352 -4.70 -5.40 10.86
N ALA A 353 -4.93 -5.61 9.55
CA ALA A 353 -4.20 -4.94 8.49
C ALA A 353 -4.38 -3.40 8.56
N ALA A 354 -5.58 -2.93 8.94
CA ALA A 354 -5.88 -1.51 9.09
C ALA A 354 -5.04 -0.84 10.19
N ALA A 355 -4.97 -1.47 11.38
CA ALA A 355 -4.17 -0.94 12.49
C ALA A 355 -2.67 -0.93 12.16
N THR A 356 -2.19 -1.98 11.48
CA THR A 356 -0.80 -2.06 11.01
C THR A 356 -0.48 -0.96 9.99
N ALA A 357 -1.39 -0.72 9.03
CA ALA A 357 -1.22 0.35 8.05
C ALA A 357 -1.17 1.75 8.70
N CYS A 358 -2.04 2.02 9.69
CA CYS A 358 -2.01 3.27 10.46
C CYS A 358 -0.68 3.44 11.22
N ASP A 359 -0.23 2.38 11.89
CA ASP A 359 1.00 2.41 12.70
C ASP A 359 2.23 2.73 11.85
N LEU A 360 2.41 2.01 10.73
CA LEU A 360 3.55 2.20 9.85
C LEU A 360 3.51 3.55 9.13
N ALA A 361 2.36 3.94 8.57
CA ALA A 361 2.23 5.19 7.84
C ALA A 361 2.59 6.39 8.73
N LEU A 362 2.11 6.41 9.98
CA LEU A 362 2.40 7.49 10.92
C LEU A 362 3.83 7.43 11.46
N ALA A 363 4.41 6.24 11.62
CA ALA A 363 5.78 6.07 12.11
C ALA A 363 6.84 6.61 11.14
N VAL A 364 6.57 6.63 9.83
CA VAL A 364 7.50 7.12 8.80
C VAL A 364 7.23 8.57 8.38
N ASP A 365 6.23 9.24 8.99
CA ASP A 365 5.90 10.62 8.64
C ASP A 365 7.07 11.56 8.94
N GLY A 366 7.67 12.12 7.90
CA GLY A 366 8.85 12.98 7.97
C GLY A 366 10.18 12.29 7.65
N ASP A 367 10.22 10.97 7.52
CA ASP A 367 11.42 10.21 7.15
C ASP A 367 11.50 9.90 5.64
N CYS A 368 10.40 10.01 4.92
CA CYS A 368 10.37 9.90 3.45
C CYS A 368 9.36 10.90 2.83
N GLU A 369 9.51 11.18 1.55
CA GLU A 369 8.58 12.01 0.76
C GLU A 369 7.47 11.19 0.12
N VAL A 370 7.73 9.91 -0.11
CA VAL A 370 6.77 8.95 -0.69
C VAL A 370 6.82 7.66 0.11
N PHE A 371 5.64 7.16 0.49
CA PHE A 371 5.44 5.86 1.11
C PHE A 371 4.29 5.18 0.37
N CYS A 372 4.62 4.57 -0.79
CA CYS A 372 3.68 4.10 -1.78
C CYS A 372 3.17 2.71 -1.44
N TRP A 373 1.88 2.59 -1.15
CA TRP A 373 1.25 1.29 -0.89
C TRP A 373 1.25 0.39 -2.12
N TRP A 374 1.64 -0.85 -1.96
CA TRP A 374 1.51 -1.93 -2.91
C TRP A 374 0.36 -2.85 -2.48
N GLU A 375 -0.86 -2.79 -3.12
CA GLU A 375 -1.20 -1.94 -4.26
C GLU A 375 -2.68 -1.45 -4.23
N ALA A 376 -3.17 -0.86 -5.30
CA ALA A 376 -4.51 -0.26 -5.37
C ALA A 376 -5.65 -1.28 -5.32
N SER A 377 -5.47 -2.44 -5.96
CA SER A 377 -6.56 -3.38 -6.26
C SER A 377 -6.06 -4.80 -6.41
N ASP A 378 -6.90 -5.77 -6.01
CA ASP A 378 -6.66 -7.19 -6.27
C ASP A 378 -6.89 -7.59 -7.75
N VAL A 379 -7.07 -6.64 -8.64
CA VAL A 379 -6.87 -6.84 -10.09
C VAL A 379 -5.37 -6.95 -10.34
N PHE A 380 -4.84 -8.15 -10.17
CA PHE A 380 -3.43 -8.45 -9.97
C PHE A 380 -3.04 -9.75 -10.66
N GLU A 381 -1.86 -9.83 -11.29
CA GLU A 381 -1.50 -10.93 -12.19
C GLU A 381 -0.09 -11.52 -11.97
N GLU A 382 0.65 -11.16 -10.91
CA GLU A 382 2.01 -11.71 -10.69
C GLU A 382 2.00 -13.24 -10.57
N GLY A 383 1.09 -13.77 -9.77
CA GLY A 383 0.87 -15.20 -9.58
C GLY A 383 -0.39 -15.75 -10.27
N GLY A 384 -0.83 -15.11 -11.34
CA GLY A 384 -2.09 -15.38 -12.02
C GLY A 384 -3.25 -14.54 -11.50
N MET A 385 -4.33 -14.50 -12.31
CA MET A 385 -5.53 -13.73 -11.96
C MET A 385 -6.16 -14.22 -10.67
N THR A 386 -6.38 -13.31 -9.77
CA THR A 386 -7.16 -13.51 -8.55
C THR A 386 -8.56 -14.01 -8.89
N GLN A 387 -9.03 -15.04 -8.18
CA GLN A 387 -10.30 -15.71 -8.47
C GLN A 387 -11.36 -15.58 -7.38
N SER A 388 -11.03 -14.91 -6.26
CA SER A 388 -11.97 -14.68 -5.16
C SER A 388 -11.79 -13.28 -4.58
N GLU A 389 -12.76 -12.81 -3.80
CA GLU A 389 -12.70 -11.47 -3.21
C GLU A 389 -11.54 -11.28 -2.24
N PHE A 390 -11.20 -12.33 -1.49
CA PHE A 390 -10.12 -12.30 -0.51
C PHE A 390 -9.19 -13.47 -0.78
N SER A 391 -8.08 -13.16 -1.43
CA SER A 391 -7.06 -14.12 -1.81
C SER A 391 -5.71 -13.84 -1.17
N GLY A 392 -5.64 -12.81 -0.30
CA GLY A 392 -4.40 -12.37 0.31
C GLY A 392 -3.57 -11.44 -0.58
N CYS A 393 -4.13 -10.97 -1.70
CA CYS A 393 -3.51 -9.95 -2.52
C CYS A 393 -3.43 -8.59 -1.81
N TYR A 394 -2.59 -7.74 -2.29
CA TYR A 394 -2.16 -6.50 -1.63
C TYR A 394 -3.13 -5.32 -1.82
N GLY A 395 -4.18 -5.47 -2.65
CA GLY A 395 -5.08 -4.40 -3.03
C GLY A 395 -5.76 -3.72 -1.85
N LEU A 396 -5.99 -2.41 -1.95
CA LEU A 396 -6.89 -1.68 -1.07
C LEU A 396 -8.36 -2.04 -1.36
N LEU A 397 -8.63 -2.44 -2.59
CA LEU A 397 -9.92 -2.92 -3.06
C LEU A 397 -9.80 -4.37 -3.49
N THR A 398 -10.83 -5.18 -3.24
CA THR A 398 -10.91 -6.55 -3.73
C THR A 398 -11.03 -6.58 -5.26
N LEU A 399 -10.98 -7.77 -5.86
CA LEU A 399 -11.14 -7.99 -7.30
C LEU A 399 -12.40 -7.30 -7.88
N ASN A 400 -13.49 -7.25 -7.12
CA ASN A 400 -14.75 -6.61 -7.54
C ASN A 400 -14.96 -5.22 -6.93
N GLY A 401 -13.92 -4.56 -6.44
CA GLY A 401 -13.96 -3.19 -5.96
C GLY A 401 -14.60 -3.01 -4.58
N ILE A 402 -14.67 -4.06 -3.77
CA ILE A 402 -15.13 -3.95 -2.39
C ILE A 402 -13.98 -3.41 -1.51
N PRO A 403 -14.18 -2.33 -0.74
CA PRO A 403 -13.14 -1.78 0.13
C PRO A 403 -12.69 -2.77 1.20
N LYS A 404 -11.37 -2.94 1.35
CA LYS A 404 -10.76 -3.68 2.45
C LYS A 404 -10.56 -2.79 3.69
N SER A 405 -10.19 -3.37 4.82
CA SER A 405 -9.92 -2.64 6.07
C SER A 405 -8.84 -1.56 5.90
N THR A 406 -7.80 -1.86 5.14
CA THR A 406 -6.70 -0.95 4.79
C THR A 406 -7.14 0.27 4.00
N PHE A 407 -8.10 0.13 3.07
CA PHE A 407 -8.71 1.28 2.38
C PHE A 407 -9.31 2.28 3.37
N ASN A 408 -10.06 1.78 4.36
CA ASN A 408 -10.67 2.61 5.38
C ASN A 408 -9.61 3.26 6.31
N ALA A 409 -8.52 2.56 6.62
CA ALA A 409 -7.39 3.12 7.34
C ALA A 409 -6.81 4.34 6.61
N PHE A 410 -6.56 4.24 5.30
CA PHE A 410 -6.07 5.39 4.51
C PHE A 410 -7.09 6.52 4.40
N ARG A 411 -8.40 6.22 4.36
CA ARG A 411 -9.43 7.27 4.47
C ARG A 411 -9.34 8.02 5.79
N PHE A 412 -9.15 7.34 6.92
CA PHE A 412 -9.00 7.95 8.23
C PHE A 412 -7.71 8.78 8.32
N LEU A 413 -6.58 8.22 7.90
CA LEU A 413 -5.29 8.91 7.84
C LEU A 413 -5.38 10.19 6.99
N ASN A 414 -6.12 10.14 5.88
CA ASN A 414 -6.27 11.30 4.99
C ASN A 414 -7.08 12.43 5.63
N ARG A 415 -8.00 12.13 6.54
CA ARG A 415 -8.85 13.10 7.24
C ARG A 415 -8.15 13.85 8.37
N LEU A 416 -7.01 13.36 8.87
CA LEU A 416 -6.17 14.07 9.82
C LEU A 416 -5.69 15.39 9.18
N ARG A 417 -5.93 16.53 9.80
CA ARG A 417 -5.60 17.85 9.23
C ARG A 417 -5.18 18.88 10.27
N GLY A 418 -4.39 19.84 9.83
CA GLY A 418 -3.85 20.88 10.72
C GLY A 418 -2.70 20.41 11.61
N GLY A 419 -2.39 21.16 12.63
CA GLY A 419 -1.25 20.89 13.51
C GLY A 419 -1.47 19.69 14.44
N ARG A 420 -0.42 18.91 14.67
CA ARG A 420 -0.46 17.83 15.66
C ARG A 420 -0.56 18.41 17.07
N GLN A 421 -1.42 17.84 17.90
CA GLN A 421 -1.69 18.30 19.25
C GLN A 421 -0.81 17.58 20.27
N GLU A 422 -0.49 18.26 21.36
CA GLU A 422 0.18 17.66 22.51
C GLU A 422 -0.77 16.69 23.23
N LEU A 423 -0.24 15.51 23.56
CA LEU A 423 -0.93 14.46 24.30
C LEU A 423 -0.27 14.26 25.67
N LYS A 424 -1.09 14.12 26.72
CA LYS A 424 -0.64 13.75 28.06
C LYS A 424 -1.30 12.45 28.47
N HIS A 425 -0.52 11.44 28.71
CA HIS A 425 -0.95 10.11 29.16
C HIS A 425 0.23 9.34 29.75
N GLU A 426 -0.08 8.38 30.60
CA GLU A 426 0.88 7.35 31.02
C GLU A 426 1.29 6.45 29.82
N PRO A 427 2.40 5.72 29.91
CA PRO A 427 2.81 4.81 28.85
C PRO A 427 1.68 3.87 28.44
N LEU A 428 1.40 3.83 27.12
CA LEU A 428 0.36 2.97 26.55
C LEU A 428 0.83 1.50 26.51
N ALA A 429 -0.14 0.60 26.52
CA ALA A 429 0.14 -0.81 26.28
C ALA A 429 0.75 -1.04 24.90
N ALA A 430 1.55 -2.08 24.77
CA ALA A 430 2.21 -2.42 23.50
C ALA A 430 1.18 -2.61 22.38
N GLY A 431 1.41 -1.97 21.25
CA GLY A 431 0.51 -1.97 20.09
C GLY A 431 -0.57 -0.88 20.14
N CYS A 432 -0.88 -0.32 21.31
CA CYS A 432 -1.83 0.79 21.44
C CYS A 432 -1.15 2.13 21.11
N ASN A 433 -1.77 2.94 20.26
CA ASN A 433 -1.22 4.23 19.89
C ASN A 433 -2.32 5.18 19.42
N LEU A 434 -2.00 6.49 19.38
CA LEU A 434 -2.92 7.50 18.90
C LEU A 434 -2.19 8.74 18.36
N VAL A 435 -2.91 9.52 17.58
CA VAL A 435 -2.50 10.85 17.15
C VAL A 435 -3.71 11.79 17.21
N ALA A 436 -3.50 13.02 17.61
CA ALA A 436 -4.50 14.08 17.53
C ALA A 436 -4.01 15.22 16.64
N THR A 437 -4.91 15.76 15.82
CA THR A 437 -4.66 16.93 14.96
C THR A 437 -5.80 17.92 15.07
N ALA A 438 -5.53 19.21 14.90
CA ALA A 438 -6.56 20.24 14.90
C ALA A 438 -6.38 21.19 13.71
N GLY A 439 -7.47 21.41 12.99
CA GLY A 439 -7.54 22.30 11.83
C GLY A 439 -8.97 22.46 11.35
N ASP A 440 -9.24 23.54 10.63
CA ASP A 440 -10.54 23.85 10.02
C ASP A 440 -11.72 23.79 11.02
N GLY A 441 -11.51 24.31 12.25
CA GLY A 441 -12.55 24.38 13.29
C GLY A 441 -12.91 23.03 13.91
N SER A 442 -12.10 22.00 13.73
CA SER A 442 -12.34 20.66 14.29
C SER A 442 -11.07 20.04 14.85
N LEU A 443 -11.25 19.12 15.80
CA LEU A 443 -10.22 18.27 16.38
C LEU A 443 -10.44 16.85 15.89
N GLN A 444 -9.39 16.23 15.35
CA GLN A 444 -9.42 14.83 14.94
C GLN A 444 -8.52 14.00 15.85
N VAL A 445 -8.98 12.82 16.25
CA VAL A 445 -8.19 11.83 16.98
C VAL A 445 -8.31 10.50 16.25
N LEU A 446 -7.17 9.88 15.95
CA LEU A 446 -7.08 8.53 15.43
C LEU A 446 -6.43 7.65 16.50
N LEU A 447 -7.13 6.59 16.90
CA LEU A 447 -6.62 5.55 17.80
C LEU A 447 -6.52 4.26 17.02
N TRP A 448 -5.46 3.49 17.25
CA TRP A 448 -5.32 2.15 16.68
C TRP A 448 -4.67 1.20 17.68
N TYR A 449 -5.05 -0.07 17.57
CA TYR A 449 -4.47 -1.12 18.39
C TYR A 449 -3.89 -2.21 17.48
N ARG A 450 -2.60 -2.12 17.19
CA ARG A 450 -1.90 -3.14 16.42
C ARG A 450 -1.79 -4.43 17.21
N ASP A 451 -2.21 -5.55 16.64
CA ASP A 451 -2.05 -6.87 17.24
C ASP A 451 -0.58 -7.31 17.15
N LEU A 452 0.07 -7.41 18.29
CA LEU A 452 1.46 -7.84 18.41
C LEU A 452 1.61 -9.29 18.88
N SER A 453 0.51 -10.01 19.06
CA SER A 453 0.53 -11.41 19.49
C SER A 453 1.24 -12.33 18.49
N VAL A 454 1.18 -11.97 17.22
CA VAL A 454 1.92 -12.64 16.12
C VAL A 454 3.45 -12.62 16.31
N TYR A 455 3.95 -11.65 17.08
CA TYR A 455 5.36 -11.56 17.48
C TYR A 455 5.64 -12.13 18.87
N GLY A 456 4.66 -12.80 19.48
CA GLY A 456 4.77 -13.36 20.84
C GLY A 456 4.76 -12.30 21.96
N VAL A 457 4.30 -11.09 21.68
CA VAL A 457 4.22 -10.00 22.66
C VAL A 457 2.86 -9.96 23.33
N GLY A 458 2.82 -10.42 24.57
CA GLY A 458 1.67 -10.35 25.47
C GLY A 458 0.48 -11.21 25.06
N THR A 459 -0.52 -11.27 25.94
CA THR A 459 -1.86 -11.74 25.59
C THR A 459 -2.70 -10.50 25.26
N PRO A 460 -3.28 -10.39 24.07
CA PRO A 460 -4.07 -9.24 23.70
C PRO A 460 -5.27 -9.05 24.64
N GLN A 461 -5.38 -7.88 25.25
CA GLN A 461 -6.49 -7.49 26.09
C GLN A 461 -7.15 -6.24 25.51
N PRO A 462 -8.46 -6.02 25.70
CA PRO A 462 -9.09 -4.80 25.25
C PRO A 462 -8.37 -3.55 25.80
N TRP A 463 -8.11 -2.57 24.93
CA TRP A 463 -7.64 -1.25 25.36
C TRP A 463 -8.83 -0.36 25.63
N THR A 464 -8.99 0.07 26.87
CA THR A 464 -10.07 0.95 27.28
C THR A 464 -9.52 2.26 27.84
N GLY A 465 -10.29 3.31 27.78
CA GLY A 465 -9.86 4.59 28.35
C GLY A 465 -10.85 5.71 28.17
N THR A 466 -10.42 6.87 28.66
CA THR A 466 -11.16 8.13 28.52
C THR A 466 -10.28 9.14 27.81
N LEU A 467 -10.82 9.76 26.78
CA LEU A 467 -10.24 10.93 26.10
C LEU A 467 -10.81 12.19 26.74
N GLU A 468 -9.93 13.09 27.11
CA GLU A 468 -10.25 14.46 27.52
C GLU A 468 -9.87 15.39 26.37
N LEU A 469 -10.87 15.97 25.70
CA LEU A 469 -10.71 16.76 24.48
C LEU A 469 -10.98 18.23 24.78
N PRO A 470 -10.11 19.18 24.38
CA PRO A 470 -10.31 20.61 24.61
C PRO A 470 -11.55 21.12 23.85
N TRP A 471 -12.36 21.95 24.50
CA TRP A 471 -13.56 22.50 23.89
C TRP A 471 -13.83 23.93 24.37
N ALA A 472 -14.20 24.83 23.46
CA ALA A 472 -14.62 26.17 23.80
C ALA A 472 -16.06 26.15 24.36
N GLU A 473 -16.28 26.74 25.53
CA GLU A 473 -17.58 26.72 26.26
C GLU A 473 -18.75 27.36 25.49
N SER A 474 -18.49 28.22 24.51
CA SER A 474 -19.51 28.96 23.77
C SER A 474 -20.25 28.15 22.68
N ALA A 475 -19.78 26.96 22.35
CA ALA A 475 -20.32 26.14 21.26
C ALA A 475 -20.82 24.78 21.79
N LYS A 476 -21.90 24.23 21.19
CA LYS A 476 -22.35 22.88 21.49
C LYS A 476 -21.47 21.87 20.72
N PRO A 477 -20.86 20.90 21.41
CA PRO A 477 -20.01 19.90 20.75
C PRO A 477 -20.83 18.86 20.04
N VAL A 478 -20.32 18.41 18.87
CA VAL A 478 -20.72 17.19 18.18
C VAL A 478 -19.47 16.35 17.97
N LEU A 479 -19.50 15.10 18.42
CA LEU A 479 -18.45 14.13 18.24
C LEU A 479 -18.92 13.05 17.28
N VAL A 480 -18.25 12.94 16.13
CA VAL A 480 -18.46 11.86 15.17
C VAL A 480 -17.39 10.80 15.41
N GLN A 481 -17.80 9.56 15.58
CA GLN A 481 -16.93 8.41 15.68
C GLN A 481 -17.15 7.50 14.48
N GLU A 482 -16.07 7.06 13.86
CA GLU A 482 -16.06 5.95 12.88
C GLU A 482 -15.08 4.88 13.35
N ARG A 483 -15.44 3.60 13.15
CA ARG A 483 -14.66 2.47 13.63
C ARG A 483 -14.45 1.46 12.52
N ILE A 484 -13.23 0.91 12.47
CA ILE A 484 -12.89 -0.30 11.71
C ILE A 484 -12.82 -1.43 12.71
N THR A 485 -13.74 -2.38 12.59
CA THR A 485 -13.86 -3.59 13.42
C THR A 485 -14.11 -4.79 12.52
N ALA A 486 -14.01 -5.99 13.06
CA ALA A 486 -14.44 -7.21 12.36
C ALA A 486 -15.92 -7.10 11.99
N GLY A 487 -16.24 -7.14 10.69
CA GLY A 487 -17.60 -7.01 10.16
C GLY A 487 -18.15 -5.58 10.03
N ALA A 488 -17.33 -4.54 10.32
CA ALA A 488 -17.67 -3.15 10.00
C ALA A 488 -16.39 -2.38 9.67
N GLY A 489 -16.25 -1.94 8.42
CA GLY A 489 -14.99 -1.38 7.90
C GLY A 489 -13.94 -2.46 7.55
N SER A 490 -14.17 -3.70 7.96
CA SER A 490 -13.53 -4.93 7.49
C SER A 490 -14.63 -5.94 7.18
N CYS A 491 -14.72 -6.38 5.94
CA CYS A 491 -15.72 -7.37 5.51
C CYS A 491 -15.13 -8.76 5.25
N TYR A 492 -13.84 -8.95 5.49
CA TYR A 492 -13.16 -10.25 5.40
C TYR A 492 -13.79 -11.29 6.33
N GLU A 493 -14.04 -10.92 7.57
CA GLU A 493 -14.63 -11.79 8.59
C GLU A 493 -16.08 -12.16 8.24
N THR A 494 -16.80 -11.26 7.57
CA THR A 494 -18.12 -11.54 7.00
C THR A 494 -18.03 -12.55 5.87
N TRP A 495 -17.08 -12.37 4.94
CA TRP A 495 -16.84 -13.33 3.86
C TRP A 495 -16.52 -14.73 4.39
N GLN A 496 -15.67 -14.81 5.45
CA GLN A 496 -15.39 -16.08 6.13
C GLN A 496 -16.66 -16.71 6.72
N SER A 497 -17.52 -15.92 7.36
CA SER A 497 -18.78 -16.41 7.95
C SER A 497 -19.79 -16.90 6.91
N LEU A 498 -19.67 -16.44 5.66
CA LEU A 498 -20.44 -16.94 4.52
C LEU A 498 -19.88 -18.25 3.93
N GLY A 499 -18.79 -18.79 4.50
CA GLY A 499 -18.13 -20.00 4.02
C GLY A 499 -17.07 -19.73 2.93
N SER A 500 -16.55 -18.52 2.86
CA SER A 500 -15.51 -18.10 1.92
C SER A 500 -15.85 -18.38 0.45
N PRO A 501 -17.02 -17.92 -0.05
CA PRO A 501 -17.46 -18.21 -1.41
C PRO A 501 -16.49 -17.64 -2.44
N GLN A 502 -16.11 -18.45 -3.42
CA GLN A 502 -15.28 -18.02 -4.53
C GLN A 502 -16.05 -17.08 -5.47
N ASN A 503 -17.34 -17.35 -5.68
CA ASN A 503 -18.21 -16.51 -6.50
C ASN A 503 -19.35 -15.98 -5.62
N LEU A 504 -19.47 -14.66 -5.55
CA LEU A 504 -20.52 -14.03 -4.76
C LEU A 504 -21.86 -13.99 -5.50
N SER A 505 -22.92 -14.41 -4.82
CA SER A 505 -24.27 -14.06 -5.21
C SER A 505 -24.54 -12.56 -5.01
N PRO A 506 -25.57 -11.98 -5.64
CA PRO A 506 -25.90 -10.56 -5.45
C PRO A 506 -26.14 -10.16 -3.99
N ILE A 507 -26.75 -11.04 -3.18
CA ILE A 507 -27.01 -10.76 -1.76
C ILE A 507 -25.71 -10.80 -0.93
N GLU A 508 -24.82 -11.74 -1.20
CA GLU A 508 -23.50 -11.82 -0.53
C GLU A 508 -22.64 -10.60 -0.87
N ARG A 509 -22.59 -10.23 -2.15
CA ARG A 509 -21.91 -9.00 -2.59
C ARG A 509 -22.45 -7.77 -1.87
N HIS A 510 -23.77 -7.61 -1.81
CA HIS A 510 -24.40 -6.49 -1.10
C HIS A 510 -24.02 -6.49 0.39
N LEU A 511 -24.05 -7.65 1.04
CA LEU A 511 -23.69 -7.79 2.44
C LEU A 511 -22.24 -7.38 2.70
N LEU A 512 -21.30 -7.84 1.86
CA LEU A 512 -19.90 -7.44 1.96
C LEU A 512 -19.73 -5.92 1.75
N GLN A 513 -20.44 -5.31 0.79
CA GLN A 513 -20.39 -3.86 0.58
C GLN A 513 -20.88 -3.07 1.78
N VAL A 514 -21.94 -3.55 2.47
CA VAL A 514 -22.45 -2.93 3.70
C VAL A 514 -21.40 -3.02 4.82
N HIS A 515 -20.80 -4.21 5.01
CA HIS A 515 -19.81 -4.44 6.06
C HIS A 515 -18.42 -3.86 5.75
N ALA A 516 -18.15 -3.49 4.51
CA ALA A 516 -16.96 -2.76 4.13
C ALA A 516 -16.97 -1.30 4.61
N ALA A 517 -18.16 -0.77 4.95
CA ALA A 517 -18.27 0.57 5.53
C ALA A 517 -17.95 0.55 7.03
N PRO A 518 -17.14 1.50 7.55
CA PRO A 518 -16.94 1.67 8.99
C PRO A 518 -18.25 1.93 9.73
N GLU A 519 -18.36 1.40 10.95
CA GLU A 519 -19.44 1.77 11.85
C GLU A 519 -19.35 3.25 12.21
N ALA A 520 -20.41 4.01 12.04
CA ALA A 520 -20.45 5.44 12.32
C ALA A 520 -21.48 5.76 13.41
N GLN A 521 -21.07 6.57 14.39
CA GLN A 521 -21.90 7.04 15.49
C GLN A 521 -21.72 8.54 15.70
N VAL A 522 -22.78 9.21 16.13
CA VAL A 522 -22.76 10.65 16.48
C VAL A 522 -23.14 10.80 17.94
N PHE A 523 -22.31 11.53 18.67
CA PHE A 523 -22.51 11.85 20.08
C PHE A 523 -22.71 13.35 20.23
N HIS A 524 -23.49 13.72 21.24
CA HIS A 524 -23.68 15.10 21.71
C HIS A 524 -23.23 15.19 23.18
N PRO A 525 -21.91 15.16 23.43
CA PRO A 525 -21.39 15.16 24.78
C PRO A 525 -21.61 16.50 25.44
N ASP A 526 -21.78 16.48 26.76
CA ASP A 526 -21.76 17.72 27.56
C ASP A 526 -20.33 18.26 27.63
N ALA A 527 -20.19 19.56 27.46
CA ALA A 527 -18.93 20.25 27.68
C ALA A 527 -18.92 20.82 29.11
N GLY A 528 -17.86 20.54 29.85
CA GLY A 528 -17.65 21.06 31.20
C GLY A 528 -16.19 21.44 31.43
N ASN A 529 -15.93 22.56 32.09
CA ASN A 529 -14.58 23.04 32.41
C ASN A 529 -13.66 23.21 31.19
N GLY A 530 -14.22 23.56 30.03
CA GLY A 530 -13.45 23.71 28.79
C GLY A 530 -13.05 22.38 28.11
N GLN A 531 -13.70 21.29 28.48
CA GLN A 531 -13.38 19.93 27.95
C GLN A 531 -14.65 19.15 27.63
N VAL A 532 -14.48 18.19 26.72
CA VAL A 532 -15.41 17.08 26.40
C VAL A 532 -14.73 15.79 26.78
N THR A 533 -15.43 14.89 27.46
CA THR A 533 -14.92 13.54 27.75
C THR A 533 -15.58 12.51 26.83
N HIS A 534 -14.80 11.52 26.37
CA HIS A 534 -15.28 10.41 25.56
C HIS A 534 -14.60 9.11 25.97
N ASN A 535 -15.40 8.10 26.32
CA ASN A 535 -14.88 6.78 26.64
C ASN A 535 -14.70 5.95 25.38
N PHE A 536 -13.59 5.24 25.31
CA PHE A 536 -13.29 4.37 24.16
C PHE A 536 -12.94 2.95 24.61
N ARG A 537 -13.11 2.01 23.68
CA ARG A 537 -12.68 0.63 23.81
C ARG A 537 -12.28 0.12 22.44
N LEU A 538 -11.05 -0.40 22.31
CA LEU A 538 -10.55 -1.07 21.12
C LEU A 538 -10.14 -2.51 21.43
N LEU A 539 -10.43 -3.41 20.51
CA LEU A 539 -9.83 -4.74 20.47
C LEU A 539 -8.56 -4.70 19.58
N PRO A 540 -7.65 -5.67 19.74
CA PRO A 540 -6.52 -5.80 18.82
C PRO A 540 -6.98 -5.83 17.36
N GLY A 541 -6.31 -5.07 16.52
CA GLY A 541 -6.64 -4.89 15.11
C GLY A 541 -7.58 -3.72 14.81
N GLU A 542 -8.32 -3.21 15.79
CA GLU A 542 -9.28 -2.14 15.57
C GLU A 542 -8.65 -0.76 15.43
N VAL A 543 -9.36 0.10 14.67
CA VAL A 543 -9.02 1.52 14.47
C VAL A 543 -10.25 2.36 14.74
N VAL A 544 -10.08 3.46 15.47
CA VAL A 544 -11.15 4.44 15.77
C VAL A 544 -10.71 5.82 15.29
N TYR A 545 -11.54 6.44 14.48
CA TYR A 545 -11.42 7.85 14.10
C TYR A 545 -12.51 8.67 14.79
N LEU A 546 -12.11 9.76 15.41
CA LEU A 546 -12.98 10.71 16.08
C LEU A 546 -12.83 12.10 15.45
N GLU A 547 -13.92 12.80 15.28
CA GLU A 547 -13.93 14.21 14.89
C GLU A 547 -14.86 15.02 15.80
N LEU A 548 -14.27 15.89 16.59
CA LEU A 548 -14.98 16.83 17.46
C LEU A 548 -15.10 18.18 16.77
N ARG A 549 -16.31 18.71 16.65
CA ARG A 549 -16.61 19.98 15.99
C ARG A 549 -17.81 20.68 16.62
N ALA A 550 -18.00 21.97 16.33
CA ALA A 550 -19.17 22.71 16.77
C ALA A 550 -20.43 22.25 16.01
N GLN A 551 -21.56 22.22 16.74
CA GLN A 551 -22.86 21.97 16.11
C GLN A 551 -23.21 23.14 15.19
N GLY A 552 -23.58 22.86 13.95
CA GLY A 552 -23.96 23.89 12.97
C GLY A 552 -22.78 24.54 12.23
N GLU A 553 -21.53 24.24 12.55
CA GLU A 553 -20.39 24.61 11.72
C GLU A 553 -20.28 23.68 10.51
N ALA A 554 -19.94 24.31 9.41
CA ALA A 554 -20.13 23.86 8.05
C ALA A 554 -19.83 22.39 7.78
N ALA A 555 -20.61 21.87 6.87
CA ALA A 555 -20.41 20.60 6.18
C ALA A 555 -18.94 20.25 6.01
N LEU A 556 -18.63 18.95 6.19
CA LEU A 556 -17.40 18.32 5.71
C LEU A 556 -17.01 18.95 4.36
N PRO A 557 -15.73 19.29 4.13
CA PRO A 557 -15.33 19.77 2.83
C PRO A 557 -15.88 18.79 1.80
N THR A 558 -16.79 19.29 0.95
CA THR A 558 -17.31 18.53 -0.16
C THR A 558 -16.09 18.06 -0.95
N THR A 559 -15.97 16.76 -1.15
CA THR A 559 -14.97 16.25 -2.09
C THR A 559 -15.14 17.04 -3.40
N PRO A 560 -14.06 17.35 -4.13
CA PRO A 560 -14.16 18.04 -5.41
C PRO A 560 -15.24 17.46 -6.33
N LEU A 561 -15.41 16.14 -6.32
CA LEU A 561 -16.44 15.44 -7.08
C LEU A 561 -17.87 15.82 -6.67
N ARG A 562 -18.14 16.07 -5.37
CA ARG A 562 -19.48 16.56 -4.94
C ARG A 562 -19.74 18.00 -5.39
N GLN A 563 -18.72 18.82 -5.42
CA GLN A 563 -18.82 20.17 -5.96
C GLN A 563 -19.04 20.14 -7.46
N GLU A 564 -18.27 19.35 -8.20
CA GLU A 564 -18.44 19.16 -9.64
C GLU A 564 -19.79 18.52 -10.00
N LEU A 565 -20.25 17.53 -9.24
CA LEU A 565 -21.59 16.94 -9.39
C LEU A 565 -22.69 17.96 -9.06
N ALA A 566 -22.56 18.76 -8.02
CA ALA A 566 -23.52 19.81 -7.70
C ALA A 566 -23.55 20.90 -8.79
N GLU A 567 -22.40 21.30 -9.32
CA GLU A 567 -22.29 22.23 -10.45
C GLU A 567 -22.81 21.59 -11.75
N TRP A 568 -22.55 20.29 -11.97
CA TRP A 568 -23.10 19.56 -13.12
C TRP A 568 -24.63 19.46 -13.05
N TYR A 569 -25.21 19.11 -11.89
CA TYR A 569 -26.65 19.07 -11.69
C TYR A 569 -27.28 20.46 -11.75
N ALA A 570 -26.62 21.50 -11.27
CA ALA A 570 -27.07 22.88 -11.41
C ALA A 570 -27.09 23.34 -12.88
N LYS A 571 -26.15 22.83 -13.68
CA LYS A 571 -26.00 23.20 -15.10
C LYS A 571 -26.85 22.33 -16.05
N HIS A 572 -27.13 21.08 -15.66
CA HIS A 572 -27.79 20.07 -16.50
C HIS A 572 -29.03 19.45 -15.82
N GLY A 573 -29.45 20.00 -14.68
CA GLY A 573 -30.59 19.52 -13.91
C GLY A 573 -31.83 19.33 -14.78
N ALA A 574 -32.56 18.24 -14.53
CA ALA A 574 -33.67 17.78 -15.29
C ALA A 574 -34.62 18.93 -15.66
N LYS A 575 -34.76 19.17 -16.93
CA LYS A 575 -35.98 19.83 -17.42
C LYS A 575 -37.08 18.80 -17.23
N GLU A 576 -38.06 19.15 -16.37
CA GLU A 576 -39.30 18.41 -16.26
C GLU A 576 -39.98 18.18 -17.61
#